data_6312086783929d1fa4a83ec85ea6e551
#
_entry.id   6312086783929d1fa4a83ec85ea6e551
#
_cell.length_a   1.000
_cell.length_b   1.000
_cell.length_c   1.000
_cell.angle_alpha   90.00
_cell.angle_beta   90.00
_cell.angle_gamma   90.00
#
_symmetry.space_group_name_H-M   'P 1'
#
loop_
_entity.id
_entity.type
_entity.pdbx_description
1 polymer ?
#
loop_
_entity_poly.entity_id
_entity_poly.type
_entity_poly.pdbx_seq_one_letter_code
_entity_poly.pdbx_strand_id
1 'polypeptide(L)'
;GLFDKNILSIGPEDLLEQADAILSEVASLDERAVVTGGGLGVGASATAIYSSEGIESSGVTTSHGMGIQVSIDADDELTSSYEGDSSCQRLPNVPDCIAVAVDWAQKTRGPIEVNSEAHDTPVLMTSEGFSPLFSMVVPTAVRGDRLVRDESFWSGKQGELVLAGDLSLIDDGRMEGGRSSSSRDGEGVPTRRQTLVEDGRLVGSLWSTRDAAQQVAEGRIDHAETNGCAVRGSHQSPPGTGCADLQMVSSMKSSSQDALLERMEDGYIVHSVMGAHTANPTSGDFSVTTSTLLRVEGGQILGPVKQAGLSGNLAKALSQDVYLGDDVRIQGSYSSGNMH
;
A
#
# COMPACT_ATOMS: atom_id res chain seq x y z
N GLY A 1 -14.22 -1.92 -15.18
CA GLY A 1 -14.00 -0.58 -15.74
C GLY A 1 -13.46 0.39 -14.72
N LEU A 2 -13.04 1.56 -15.17
CA LEU A 2 -12.49 2.62 -14.31
C LEU A 2 -13.43 3.84 -14.25
N PHE A 3 -14.66 3.66 -14.66
CA PHE A 3 -15.64 4.74 -14.77
C PHE A 3 -16.97 4.35 -14.12
N ASP A 4 -17.45 5.21 -13.23
CA ASP A 4 -18.78 5.12 -12.62
C ASP A 4 -19.52 6.45 -12.80
N LYS A 5 -20.67 6.40 -13.47
CA LYS A 5 -21.53 7.57 -13.68
C LYS A 5 -22.09 8.15 -12.38
N ASN A 6 -22.24 7.33 -11.33
CA ASN A 6 -22.75 7.80 -10.05
C ASN A 6 -21.74 8.73 -9.36
N ILE A 7 -20.43 8.42 -9.47
CA ILE A 7 -19.37 9.32 -8.99
C ILE A 7 -19.42 10.65 -9.75
N LEU A 8 -19.63 10.59 -11.05
CA LEU A 8 -19.69 11.81 -11.88
C LEU A 8 -20.88 12.72 -11.52
N SER A 9 -21.93 12.19 -10.92
CA SER A 9 -23.12 12.96 -10.54
C SER A 9 -23.01 13.67 -9.20
N ILE A 10 -21.96 13.42 -8.42
CA ILE A 10 -21.74 14.02 -7.10
C ILE A 10 -21.32 15.49 -7.30
N GLY A 11 -22.11 16.41 -6.75
CA GLY A 11 -21.83 17.84 -6.78
C GLY A 11 -21.18 18.38 -5.50
N PRO A 12 -20.80 19.65 -5.50
CA PRO A 12 -20.24 20.28 -4.30
C PRO A 12 -21.18 20.27 -3.08
N GLU A 13 -22.48 20.37 -3.31
CA GLU A 13 -23.49 20.35 -2.23
C GLU A 13 -23.54 18.97 -1.56
N ASP A 14 -23.46 17.88 -2.34
CA ASP A 14 -23.41 16.52 -1.81
C ASP A 14 -22.15 16.28 -0.96
N LEU A 15 -21.03 16.85 -1.37
CA LEU A 15 -19.78 16.76 -0.61
C LEU A 15 -19.83 17.53 0.72
N LEU A 16 -20.48 18.70 0.73
CA LEU A 16 -20.69 19.47 1.96
C LEU A 16 -21.61 18.71 2.92
N GLU A 17 -22.71 18.13 2.43
CA GLU A 17 -23.62 17.33 3.24
C GLU A 17 -22.90 16.10 3.83
N GLN A 18 -22.05 15.42 3.03
CA GLN A 18 -21.21 14.33 3.52
C GLN A 18 -20.21 14.79 4.59
N ALA A 19 -19.60 15.96 4.41
CA ALA A 19 -18.66 16.49 5.40
C ALA A 19 -19.35 16.79 6.74
N ASP A 20 -20.52 17.40 6.72
CA ASP A 20 -21.32 17.67 7.93
C ASP A 20 -21.76 16.37 8.62
N ALA A 21 -22.13 15.36 7.84
CA ALA A 21 -22.45 14.03 8.37
C ALA A 21 -21.25 13.37 9.05
N ILE A 22 -20.05 13.46 8.45
CA ILE A 22 -18.80 12.93 9.05
C ILE A 22 -18.51 13.61 10.38
N LEU A 23 -18.58 14.94 10.46
CA LEU A 23 -18.34 15.67 11.71
C LEU A 23 -19.32 15.25 12.81
N SER A 24 -20.59 15.07 12.46
CA SER A 24 -21.63 14.63 13.38
C SER A 24 -21.43 13.20 13.87
N GLU A 25 -21.04 12.30 12.97
CA GLU A 25 -20.79 10.89 13.29
C GLU A 25 -19.59 10.72 14.21
N VAL A 26 -18.45 11.39 13.93
CA VAL A 26 -17.28 11.39 14.79
C VAL A 26 -17.64 11.80 16.22
N ALA A 27 -18.37 12.91 16.37
CA ALA A 27 -18.81 13.41 17.69
C ALA A 27 -19.80 12.45 18.38
N SER A 28 -20.58 11.67 17.63
CA SER A 28 -21.52 10.70 18.19
C SER A 28 -20.81 9.45 18.75
N LEU A 29 -19.69 9.06 18.17
CA LEU A 29 -18.89 7.90 18.62
C LEU A 29 -18.05 8.21 19.88
N ASP A 30 -17.51 9.41 19.98
CA ASP A 30 -16.83 9.92 21.16
C ASP A 30 -16.95 11.45 21.20
N GLU A 31 -17.60 11.99 22.24
CA GLU A 31 -17.82 13.45 22.39
C GLU A 31 -16.53 14.27 22.51
N ARG A 32 -15.40 13.62 22.82
CA ARG A 32 -14.05 14.22 22.89
C ARG A 32 -13.34 14.22 21.54
N ALA A 33 -13.83 13.39 20.60
CA ALA A 33 -13.21 13.25 19.29
C ALA A 33 -13.58 14.41 18.37
N VAL A 34 -12.59 14.95 17.70
CA VAL A 34 -12.76 16.02 16.70
C VAL A 34 -12.03 15.69 15.41
N VAL A 35 -12.60 16.07 14.29
CA VAL A 35 -11.92 16.01 13.01
C VAL A 35 -10.93 17.18 12.92
N THR A 36 -9.64 16.90 12.92
CA THR A 36 -8.57 17.91 12.87
C THR A 36 -7.98 18.10 11.48
N GLY A 37 -8.31 17.23 10.53
CA GLY A 37 -7.88 17.32 9.15
C GLY A 37 -8.60 16.32 8.27
N GLY A 38 -8.44 16.48 6.98
CA GLY A 38 -9.01 15.55 6.01
C GLY A 38 -9.65 16.26 4.82
N GLY A 39 -10.33 15.47 4.00
CA GLY A 39 -11.05 15.98 2.85
C GLY A 39 -11.86 14.92 2.13
N LEU A 40 -12.80 15.39 1.35
CA LEU A 40 -13.59 14.63 0.40
C LEU A 40 -13.26 15.12 -1.01
N GLY A 41 -13.19 14.21 -1.97
CA GLY A 41 -12.92 14.59 -3.34
C GLY A 41 -13.57 13.65 -4.35
N VAL A 42 -14.09 14.25 -5.41
CA VAL A 42 -14.56 13.55 -6.60
C VAL A 42 -13.84 14.09 -7.82
N GLY A 43 -13.59 13.23 -8.78
CA GLY A 43 -12.94 13.63 -10.01
C GLY A 43 -13.34 12.77 -11.20
N ALA A 44 -13.17 13.35 -12.38
CA ALA A 44 -13.20 12.63 -13.63
C ALA A 44 -12.02 13.08 -14.50
N SER A 45 -11.41 12.15 -15.18
CA SER A 45 -10.30 12.41 -16.10
C SER A 45 -10.54 11.71 -17.42
N ALA A 46 -10.27 12.42 -18.51
CA ALA A 46 -10.25 11.86 -19.85
C ALA A 46 -8.83 11.94 -20.39
N THR A 47 -8.32 10.80 -20.86
CA THR A 47 -6.97 10.69 -21.39
C THR A 47 -7.05 10.17 -22.82
N ALA A 48 -6.26 10.76 -23.75
CA ALA A 48 -6.08 10.26 -25.09
C ALA A 48 -4.60 10.27 -25.46
N ILE A 49 -4.14 9.20 -26.08
CA ILE A 49 -2.76 9.03 -26.55
C ILE A 49 -2.81 8.71 -28.05
N TYR A 50 -2.09 9.50 -28.85
CA TYR A 50 -1.90 9.28 -30.27
C TYR A 50 -0.40 9.36 -30.58
N SER A 51 0.06 8.50 -31.48
CA SER A 51 1.46 8.49 -31.91
C SER A 51 1.57 8.26 -33.41
N SER A 52 2.63 8.78 -34.04
CA SER A 52 2.98 8.50 -35.46
C SER A 52 3.20 7.02 -35.75
N GLU A 53 3.49 6.22 -34.72
CA GLU A 53 3.68 4.77 -34.80
C GLU A 53 2.36 3.98 -34.74
N GLY A 54 1.22 4.65 -34.87
CA GLY A 54 -0.10 4.01 -34.92
C GLY A 54 -0.69 3.66 -33.57
N ILE A 55 -0.17 4.21 -32.49
CA ILE A 55 -0.80 4.06 -31.16
C ILE A 55 -1.98 5.02 -31.09
N GLU A 56 -3.16 4.47 -30.84
CA GLU A 56 -4.38 5.20 -30.55
C GLU A 56 -5.03 4.60 -29.32
N SER A 57 -5.24 5.39 -28.29
CA SER A 57 -5.91 4.98 -27.06
C SER A 57 -6.59 6.16 -26.41
N SER A 58 -7.79 5.94 -25.91
CA SER A 58 -8.50 6.93 -25.08
C SER A 58 -9.26 6.21 -23.96
N GLY A 59 -9.46 6.91 -22.86
CA GLY A 59 -10.21 6.40 -21.72
C GLY A 59 -10.75 7.52 -20.85
N VAL A 60 -11.77 7.19 -20.09
CA VAL A 60 -12.35 8.06 -19.05
C VAL A 60 -12.29 7.30 -17.74
N THR A 61 -11.87 7.98 -16.69
CA THR A 61 -11.84 7.46 -15.34
C THR A 61 -12.57 8.38 -14.40
N THR A 62 -13.17 7.82 -13.35
CA THR A 62 -13.72 8.58 -12.24
C THR A 62 -12.94 8.24 -10.96
N SER A 63 -13.02 9.12 -9.99
CA SER A 63 -12.46 8.87 -8.67
C SER A 63 -13.32 9.52 -7.60
N HIS A 64 -13.51 8.82 -6.51
CA HIS A 64 -14.07 9.37 -5.27
C HIS A 64 -13.20 8.90 -4.11
N GLY A 65 -12.85 9.81 -3.23
CA GLY A 65 -12.02 9.51 -2.08
C GLY A 65 -12.36 10.38 -0.89
N MET A 66 -12.09 9.84 0.27
CA MET A 66 -12.11 10.54 1.54
C MET A 66 -10.89 10.21 2.37
N GLY A 67 -10.49 11.14 3.21
CA GLY A 67 -9.52 10.92 4.27
C GLY A 67 -9.88 11.80 5.44
N ILE A 68 -9.79 11.25 6.65
CA ILE A 68 -10.05 11.99 7.87
C ILE A 68 -8.93 11.76 8.89
N GLN A 69 -8.58 12.81 9.59
CA GLN A 69 -7.77 12.75 10.80
C GLN A 69 -8.66 13.08 11.99
N VAL A 70 -8.79 12.13 12.88
CA VAL A 70 -9.53 12.28 14.13
C VAL A 70 -8.52 12.46 15.25
N SER A 71 -8.77 13.41 16.15
CA SER A 71 -7.95 13.63 17.35
C SER A 71 -8.84 13.65 18.58
N ILE A 72 -8.29 13.14 19.71
CA ILE A 72 -8.89 13.21 21.03
C ILE A 72 -7.90 13.95 21.93
N ASP A 73 -8.30 15.15 22.38
CA ASP A 73 -7.54 15.98 23.31
C ASP A 73 -8.29 16.00 24.66
N ALA A 74 -7.84 15.17 25.58
CA ALA A 74 -8.45 15.03 26.89
C ALA A 74 -7.44 14.47 27.91
N ASP A 75 -7.61 14.81 29.20
CA ASP A 75 -6.80 14.30 30.30
C ASP A 75 -5.29 14.57 30.13
N ASP A 76 -4.93 15.75 29.63
CA ASP A 76 -3.55 16.17 29.29
C ASP A 76 -2.86 15.25 28.24
N GLU A 77 -3.62 14.54 27.45
CA GLU A 77 -3.14 13.66 26.38
C GLU A 77 -3.83 13.95 25.07
N LEU A 78 -3.02 14.13 24.01
CA LEU A 78 -3.47 14.24 22.62
C LEU A 78 -3.13 12.98 21.86
N THR A 79 -4.16 12.32 21.36
CA THR A 79 -4.01 11.20 20.43
C THR A 79 -4.65 11.51 19.09
N SER A 80 -4.17 10.89 18.04
CA SER A 80 -4.74 11.07 16.71
C SER A 80 -4.59 9.83 15.84
N SER A 81 -5.53 9.65 14.93
CA SER A 81 -5.48 8.62 13.91
C SER A 81 -5.95 9.18 12.57
N TYR A 82 -5.45 8.61 11.50
CA TYR A 82 -5.87 8.93 10.14
C TYR A 82 -6.42 7.67 9.47
N GLU A 83 -7.54 7.83 8.78
CA GLU A 83 -8.13 6.79 7.94
C GLU A 83 -8.62 7.37 6.64
N GLY A 84 -8.63 6.54 5.59
CA GLY A 84 -9.14 6.95 4.30
C GLY A 84 -9.52 5.79 3.41
N ASP A 85 -10.42 6.09 2.48
CA ASP A 85 -10.83 5.16 1.43
C ASP A 85 -11.00 5.90 0.10
N SER A 86 -10.69 5.22 -0.98
CA SER A 86 -10.87 5.79 -2.32
C SER A 86 -11.07 4.70 -3.38
N SER A 87 -11.85 5.03 -4.40
CA SER A 87 -12.12 4.11 -5.49
C SER A 87 -12.45 4.87 -6.78
N CYS A 88 -12.27 4.21 -7.92
CA CYS A 88 -12.76 4.70 -9.21
C CYS A 88 -14.14 4.14 -9.60
N GLN A 89 -14.71 3.23 -8.83
CA GLN A 89 -15.97 2.54 -9.18
C GLN A 89 -17.01 2.48 -8.08
N ARG A 90 -16.66 2.82 -6.87
CA ARG A 90 -17.57 2.82 -5.72
C ARG A 90 -17.39 4.06 -4.87
N LEU A 91 -18.41 4.37 -4.11
CA LEU A 91 -18.29 5.36 -3.05
C LEU A 91 -17.41 4.83 -1.92
N PRO A 92 -16.64 5.70 -1.24
CA PRO A 92 -15.89 5.33 -0.05
C PRO A 92 -16.80 4.76 1.03
N ASN A 93 -16.26 3.86 1.82
CA ASN A 93 -16.96 3.36 3.02
C ASN A 93 -16.77 4.31 4.19
N VAL A 94 -17.49 5.42 4.16
CA VAL A 94 -17.38 6.53 5.13
C VAL A 94 -17.58 6.04 6.57
N PRO A 95 -18.65 5.27 6.91
CA PRO A 95 -18.87 4.82 8.29
C PRO A 95 -17.70 3.99 8.84
N ASP A 96 -17.16 3.07 8.05
CA ASP A 96 -16.04 2.24 8.50
C ASP A 96 -14.78 3.08 8.73
N CYS A 97 -14.47 4.03 7.82
CA CYS A 97 -13.32 4.93 8.00
C CYS A 97 -13.45 5.75 9.29
N ILE A 98 -14.65 6.28 9.58
CA ILE A 98 -14.91 7.04 10.80
C ILE A 98 -14.72 6.15 12.02
N ALA A 99 -15.37 4.97 12.04
CA ALA A 99 -15.32 4.05 13.17
C ALA A 99 -13.87 3.62 13.47
N VAL A 100 -13.10 3.28 12.43
CA VAL A 100 -11.70 2.88 12.56
C VAL A 100 -10.82 4.03 13.04
N ALA A 101 -11.00 5.25 12.50
CA ALA A 101 -10.24 6.41 12.94
C ALA A 101 -10.47 6.75 14.42
N VAL A 102 -11.74 6.74 14.88
CA VAL A 102 -12.09 6.99 16.28
C VAL A 102 -11.55 5.87 17.18
N ASP A 103 -11.71 4.61 16.80
CA ASP A 103 -11.22 3.44 17.54
C ASP A 103 -9.69 3.49 17.75
N TRP A 104 -8.93 3.81 16.71
CA TRP A 104 -7.47 3.95 16.84
C TRP A 104 -7.08 5.16 17.68
N ALA A 105 -7.77 6.30 17.58
CA ALA A 105 -7.53 7.44 18.43
C ALA A 105 -7.80 7.13 19.93
N GLN A 106 -8.81 6.28 20.22
CA GLN A 106 -9.10 5.77 21.56
C GLN A 106 -8.07 4.75 22.05
N LYS A 107 -7.72 3.75 21.21
CA LYS A 107 -6.78 2.67 21.55
C LYS A 107 -5.37 3.16 21.88
N THR A 108 -4.99 4.34 21.41
CA THR A 108 -3.66 4.92 21.63
C THR A 108 -3.57 5.77 22.88
N ARG A 109 -4.65 5.86 23.69
CA ARG A 109 -4.67 6.61 24.96
C ARG A 109 -4.13 5.79 26.12
N GLY A 110 -3.50 6.47 27.07
CA GLY A 110 -2.97 5.87 28.29
C GLY A 110 -1.78 4.95 28.04
N PRO A 111 -0.66 5.45 27.47
CA PRO A 111 0.46 4.61 27.12
C PRO A 111 1.05 3.90 28.34
N ILE A 112 1.29 2.60 28.17
CA ILE A 112 1.95 1.76 29.17
C ILE A 112 3.47 1.87 29.03
N GLU A 113 4.18 1.68 30.16
CA GLU A 113 5.64 1.57 30.16
C GLU A 113 6.05 0.14 29.79
N VAL A 114 6.94 0.03 28.80
CA VAL A 114 7.53 -1.24 28.38
C VAL A 114 9.05 -1.16 28.58
N ASN A 115 9.58 -2.05 29.42
CA ASN A 115 10.98 -2.01 29.87
C ASN A 115 11.91 -2.87 29.01
N SER A 116 11.74 -2.93 27.70
CA SER A 116 12.64 -3.77 26.90
C SER A 116 12.98 -3.19 25.53
N GLU A 117 14.25 -3.28 25.16
CA GLU A 117 14.63 -3.35 23.77
C GLU A 117 14.16 -4.72 23.23
N ALA A 118 13.18 -4.71 22.34
CA ALA A 118 12.68 -5.93 21.74
C ALA A 118 13.52 -6.25 20.51
N HIS A 119 14.18 -7.41 20.51
CA HIS A 119 14.89 -7.95 19.36
C HIS A 119 14.15 -9.20 18.86
N ASP A 120 14.00 -9.34 17.56
CA ASP A 120 13.34 -10.48 16.91
C ASP A 120 11.94 -10.80 17.47
N THR A 121 11.20 -9.76 17.84
CA THR A 121 9.85 -9.86 18.36
C THR A 121 8.84 -9.88 17.21
N PRO A 122 7.82 -10.74 17.24
CA PRO A 122 6.75 -10.73 16.25
C PRO A 122 6.04 -9.37 16.17
N VAL A 123 5.72 -8.96 14.95
CA VAL A 123 5.04 -7.69 14.67
C VAL A 123 3.86 -7.92 13.75
N LEU A 124 2.67 -7.52 14.18
CA LEU A 124 1.51 -7.37 13.32
C LEU A 124 1.51 -5.97 12.74
N MET A 125 1.67 -5.84 11.44
CA MET A 125 1.54 -4.55 10.77
C MET A 125 0.16 -4.45 10.13
N THR A 126 -0.60 -3.42 10.48
CA THR A 126 -1.82 -3.13 9.73
C THR A 126 -1.49 -2.65 8.32
N SER A 127 -2.48 -2.60 7.44
CA SER A 127 -2.29 -2.08 6.08
C SER A 127 -1.70 -0.66 6.08
N GLU A 128 -2.13 0.20 7.02
CA GLU A 128 -1.62 1.56 7.18
C GLU A 128 -0.14 1.59 7.62
N GLY A 129 0.27 0.66 8.48
CA GLY A 129 1.67 0.56 8.93
C GLY A 129 2.58 -0.05 7.87
N PHE A 130 2.08 -1.04 7.12
CA PHE A 130 2.88 -1.79 6.14
C PHE A 130 3.02 -1.09 4.79
N SER A 131 1.93 -0.53 4.26
CA SER A 131 1.88 0.04 2.91
C SER A 131 2.96 1.10 2.63
N PRO A 132 3.32 2.02 3.55
CA PRO A 132 4.40 2.97 3.30
C PRO A 132 5.76 2.29 3.07
N LEU A 133 6.10 1.26 3.84
CA LEU A 133 7.34 0.51 3.66
C LEU A 133 7.32 -0.34 2.39
N PHE A 134 6.22 -1.04 2.15
CA PHE A 134 6.02 -1.85 0.96
C PHE A 134 6.19 -1.01 -0.31
N SER A 135 5.51 0.12 -0.38
CA SER A 135 5.52 1.00 -1.55
C SER A 135 6.88 1.64 -1.85
N MET A 136 7.70 1.85 -0.83
CA MET A 136 9.05 2.39 -1.02
C MET A 136 10.07 1.35 -1.50
N VAL A 137 9.89 0.08 -1.13
CA VAL A 137 10.93 -0.94 -1.29
C VAL A 137 10.59 -1.95 -2.38
N VAL A 138 9.40 -2.55 -2.34
CA VAL A 138 9.06 -3.71 -3.18
C VAL A 138 8.92 -3.38 -4.68
N PRO A 139 8.33 -2.24 -5.10
CA PRO A 139 8.28 -1.89 -6.52
C PRO A 139 9.63 -1.81 -7.20
N THR A 140 10.66 -1.35 -6.49
CA THR A 140 12.03 -1.28 -7.02
C THR A 140 12.64 -2.69 -7.17
N ALA A 141 12.32 -3.59 -6.24
CA ALA A 141 12.87 -4.94 -6.23
C ALA A 141 12.50 -5.80 -7.46
N VAL A 142 11.32 -5.54 -8.04
CA VAL A 142 10.79 -6.28 -9.20
C VAL A 142 11.07 -5.63 -10.55
N ARG A 143 11.75 -4.49 -10.58
CA ARG A 143 12.11 -3.82 -11.84
C ARG A 143 13.27 -4.54 -12.51
N GLY A 144 13.08 -4.92 -13.76
CA GLY A 144 14.09 -5.66 -14.52
C GLY A 144 15.39 -4.88 -14.71
N ASP A 145 15.32 -3.57 -14.96
CA ASP A 145 16.50 -2.70 -15.09
C ASP A 145 17.33 -2.65 -13.79
N ARG A 146 16.67 -2.77 -12.63
CA ARG A 146 17.36 -2.82 -11.33
C ARG A 146 17.97 -4.19 -11.07
N LEU A 147 17.22 -5.25 -11.40
CA LEU A 147 17.69 -6.63 -11.23
C LEU A 147 18.98 -6.89 -12.01
N VAL A 148 19.07 -6.45 -13.26
CA VAL A 148 20.25 -6.72 -14.12
C VAL A 148 21.45 -5.80 -13.82
N ARG A 149 21.25 -4.73 -13.03
CA ARG A 149 22.31 -3.82 -12.59
C ARG A 149 22.79 -4.06 -11.16
N ASP A 150 22.30 -5.11 -10.52
CA ASP A 150 22.56 -5.41 -9.10
C ASP A 150 22.12 -4.28 -8.14
N GLU A 151 21.02 -3.60 -8.51
CA GLU A 151 20.41 -2.51 -7.76
C GLU A 151 19.11 -2.95 -7.06
N SER A 152 18.93 -4.24 -6.88
CA SER A 152 17.80 -4.88 -6.17
C SER A 152 18.33 -5.96 -5.23
N PHE A 153 17.73 -6.08 -4.05
CA PHE A 153 18.03 -7.19 -3.14
C PHE A 153 17.59 -8.56 -3.68
N TRP A 154 16.87 -8.61 -4.80
CA TRP A 154 16.53 -9.82 -5.54
C TRP A 154 17.40 -10.05 -6.79
N SER A 155 18.41 -9.22 -7.02
CA SER A 155 19.37 -9.43 -8.12
C SER A 155 20.00 -10.81 -8.05
N GLY A 156 20.08 -11.50 -9.20
CA GLY A 156 20.64 -12.85 -9.30
C GLY A 156 19.77 -13.97 -8.73
N LYS A 157 18.58 -13.68 -8.19
CA LYS A 157 17.72 -14.67 -7.52
C LYS A 157 16.57 -15.22 -8.38
N GLN A 158 16.67 -15.10 -9.70
CA GLN A 158 15.64 -15.65 -10.59
C GLN A 158 15.43 -17.15 -10.34
N GLY A 159 14.18 -17.56 -10.08
CA GLY A 159 13.79 -18.93 -9.73
C GLY A 159 14.03 -19.33 -8.28
N GLU A 160 14.69 -18.51 -7.48
CA GLU A 160 14.93 -18.74 -6.06
C GLU A 160 13.76 -18.26 -5.19
N LEU A 161 13.68 -18.78 -3.96
CA LEU A 161 12.75 -18.29 -2.94
C LEU A 161 13.21 -16.92 -2.45
N VAL A 162 12.33 -15.94 -2.59
CA VAL A 162 12.53 -14.53 -2.21
C VAL A 162 11.45 -14.01 -1.25
N LEU A 163 10.33 -14.71 -1.18
CA LEU A 163 9.24 -14.50 -0.22
C LEU A 163 8.94 -15.82 0.50
N ALA A 164 8.14 -15.77 1.56
CA ALA A 164 7.58 -16.98 2.17
C ALA A 164 6.89 -17.85 1.10
N GLY A 165 7.00 -19.17 1.23
CA GLY A 165 6.68 -20.12 0.16
C GLY A 165 5.19 -20.19 -0.25
N ASP A 166 4.31 -19.53 0.49
CA ASP A 166 2.87 -19.40 0.18
C ASP A 166 2.51 -18.02 -0.40
N LEU A 167 3.46 -17.08 -0.41
CA LEU A 167 3.23 -15.73 -0.90
C LEU A 167 3.51 -15.61 -2.39
N SER A 168 2.64 -14.89 -3.06
CA SER A 168 2.81 -14.48 -4.46
C SER A 168 2.68 -12.98 -4.61
N LEU A 169 3.43 -12.41 -5.54
CA LEU A 169 3.40 -10.99 -5.89
C LEU A 169 2.94 -10.84 -7.32
N ILE A 170 1.88 -10.07 -7.52
CA ILE A 170 1.22 -9.91 -8.82
C ILE A 170 1.11 -8.42 -9.11
N ASP A 171 1.49 -8.00 -10.33
CA ASP A 171 1.17 -6.69 -10.84
C ASP A 171 0.01 -6.81 -11.84
N ASP A 172 -1.10 -6.12 -11.57
CA ASP A 172 -2.29 -6.22 -12.42
C ASP A 172 -2.70 -4.87 -12.99
N GLY A 173 -2.17 -4.52 -14.15
CA GLY A 173 -2.52 -3.29 -14.88
C GLY A 173 -3.97 -3.27 -15.41
N ARG A 174 -4.76 -4.31 -15.16
CA ARG A 174 -6.16 -4.44 -15.57
C ARG A 174 -7.11 -4.76 -14.42
N MET A 175 -6.65 -4.60 -13.19
CA MET A 175 -7.46 -4.86 -12.01
C MET A 175 -8.75 -4.03 -12.07
N GLU A 176 -9.88 -4.66 -11.83
CA GLU A 176 -11.15 -3.97 -11.77
C GLU A 176 -11.19 -3.06 -10.54
N GLY A 177 -11.48 -1.77 -10.76
CA GLY A 177 -11.41 -0.77 -9.70
C GLY A 177 -9.99 -0.37 -9.27
N GLY A 178 -8.96 -0.94 -9.88
CA GLY A 178 -7.56 -0.61 -9.61
C GLY A 178 -7.25 0.85 -9.95
N ARG A 179 -6.50 1.52 -9.08
CA ARG A 179 -6.27 2.97 -9.19
C ARG A 179 -5.29 3.35 -10.29
N SER A 180 -4.38 2.41 -10.62
CA SER A 180 -3.38 2.58 -11.68
C SER A 180 -3.67 1.71 -12.90
N SER A 181 -4.79 1.00 -12.91
CA SER A 181 -5.21 0.19 -14.04
C SER A 181 -5.49 1.03 -15.28
N SER A 182 -5.07 0.56 -16.42
CA SER A 182 -5.23 1.23 -17.72
C SER A 182 -5.21 0.20 -18.85
N SER A 183 -5.80 0.52 -19.99
CA SER A 183 -5.71 -0.35 -21.17
C SER A 183 -4.31 -0.40 -21.78
N ARG A 184 -3.52 0.66 -21.61
CA ARG A 184 -2.16 0.81 -22.11
C ARG A 184 -1.31 1.54 -21.07
N ASP A 185 -0.02 1.23 -21.09
CA ASP A 185 0.98 1.89 -20.25
C ASP A 185 1.44 3.26 -20.81
N GLY A 186 2.40 3.89 -20.15
CA GLY A 186 2.94 5.20 -20.55
C GLY A 186 3.69 5.23 -21.88
N GLU A 187 3.95 4.10 -22.52
CA GLU A 187 4.54 3.96 -23.85
C GLU A 187 3.51 3.48 -24.90
N GLY A 188 2.26 3.23 -24.48
CA GLY A 188 1.20 2.74 -25.36
C GLY A 188 1.19 1.22 -25.51
N VAL A 189 1.95 0.48 -24.75
CA VAL A 189 1.94 -0.98 -24.72
C VAL A 189 0.71 -1.46 -23.94
N PRO A 190 -0.02 -2.49 -24.42
CA PRO A 190 -1.16 -3.03 -23.65
C PRO A 190 -0.73 -3.53 -22.27
N THR A 191 -1.42 -3.06 -21.24
CA THR A 191 -1.21 -3.53 -19.87
C THR A 191 -1.74 -4.97 -19.71
N ARG A 192 -1.24 -5.66 -18.71
CA ARG A 192 -1.65 -7.03 -18.39
C ARG A 192 -1.51 -7.35 -16.92
N ARG A 193 -2.13 -8.43 -16.50
CA ARG A 193 -1.86 -9.07 -15.22
C ARG A 193 -0.63 -9.97 -15.37
N GLN A 194 0.31 -9.88 -14.46
CA GLN A 194 1.56 -10.64 -14.50
C GLN A 194 1.99 -11.05 -13.09
N THR A 195 2.46 -12.28 -12.97
CA THR A 195 3.02 -12.81 -11.73
C THR A 195 4.51 -12.51 -11.70
N LEU A 196 4.97 -11.90 -10.63
CA LEU A 196 6.37 -11.53 -10.40
C LEU A 196 7.06 -12.49 -9.45
N VAL A 197 6.33 -12.87 -8.40
CA VAL A 197 6.72 -13.95 -7.49
C VAL A 197 5.57 -14.94 -7.42
N GLU A 198 5.85 -16.22 -7.56
CA GLU A 198 4.88 -17.31 -7.49
C GLU A 198 5.33 -18.31 -6.42
N ASP A 199 4.47 -18.54 -5.44
CA ASP A 199 4.76 -19.43 -4.30
C ASP A 199 6.16 -19.19 -3.73
N GLY A 200 6.44 -17.92 -3.43
CA GLY A 200 7.71 -17.45 -2.88
C GLY A 200 8.84 -17.29 -3.89
N ARG A 201 8.74 -17.81 -5.12
CA ARG A 201 9.82 -17.79 -6.10
C ARG A 201 9.75 -16.63 -7.06
N LEU A 202 10.87 -15.95 -7.28
CA LEU A 202 10.97 -14.88 -8.27
C LEU A 202 10.86 -15.47 -9.69
N VAL A 203 9.75 -15.21 -10.39
CA VAL A 203 9.47 -15.76 -11.73
C VAL A 203 9.38 -14.71 -12.82
N GLY A 204 9.22 -13.43 -12.45
CA GLY A 204 9.03 -12.34 -13.39
C GLY A 204 9.65 -11.03 -12.95
N SER A 205 9.69 -10.08 -13.86
CA SER A 205 10.14 -8.71 -13.60
C SER A 205 9.41 -7.72 -14.50
N LEU A 206 9.39 -6.47 -14.09
CA LEU A 206 8.72 -5.38 -14.82
C LEU A 206 9.69 -4.70 -15.77
N TRP A 207 9.23 -4.44 -17.01
CA TRP A 207 10.02 -3.81 -18.03
C TRP A 207 9.20 -2.78 -18.84
N SER A 208 9.67 -1.54 -18.89
CA SER A 208 9.30 -0.60 -19.95
C SER A 208 10.09 -0.92 -21.23
N THR A 209 9.58 -0.52 -22.38
CA THR A 209 10.29 -0.65 -23.67
C THR A 209 11.61 0.09 -23.64
N ARG A 210 11.60 1.31 -23.09
CA ARG A 210 12.80 2.17 -23.00
C ARG A 210 13.88 1.54 -22.14
N ASP A 211 13.54 1.10 -20.92
CA ASP A 211 14.54 0.55 -20.00
C ASP A 211 15.08 -0.79 -20.53
N ALA A 212 14.23 -1.63 -21.12
CA ALA A 212 14.67 -2.87 -21.78
C ALA A 212 15.63 -2.60 -22.93
N ALA A 213 15.29 -1.67 -23.83
CA ALA A 213 16.17 -1.31 -24.94
C ALA A 213 17.52 -0.74 -24.48
N GLN A 214 17.52 0.04 -23.40
CA GLN A 214 18.75 0.52 -22.81
C GLN A 214 19.63 -0.61 -22.28
N GLN A 215 19.05 -1.60 -21.60
CA GLN A 215 19.84 -2.73 -21.06
C GLN A 215 20.39 -3.64 -22.18
N VAL A 216 19.69 -3.77 -23.32
CA VAL A 216 20.24 -4.42 -24.51
C VAL A 216 21.43 -3.62 -25.06
N ALA A 217 21.30 -2.30 -25.20
CA ALA A 217 22.38 -1.44 -25.71
C ALA A 217 23.62 -1.47 -24.79
N GLU A 218 23.43 -1.68 -23.50
CA GLU A 218 24.49 -1.86 -22.51
C GLU A 218 25.04 -3.29 -22.43
N GLY A 219 24.50 -4.23 -23.20
CA GLY A 219 24.93 -5.64 -23.24
C GLY A 219 24.60 -6.43 -21.98
N ARG A 220 23.59 -6.02 -21.21
CA ARG A 220 23.19 -6.70 -19.97
C ARG A 220 22.11 -7.76 -20.17
N ILE A 221 21.33 -7.63 -21.24
CA ILE A 221 20.33 -8.61 -21.68
C ILE A 221 20.41 -8.75 -23.22
N ASP A 222 20.02 -9.91 -23.73
CA ASP A 222 20.16 -10.22 -25.17
C ASP A 222 19.04 -9.59 -26.01
N HIS A 223 17.83 -9.45 -25.45
CA HIS A 223 16.67 -8.89 -26.17
C HIS A 223 15.79 -8.07 -25.24
N ALA A 224 15.19 -7.03 -25.83
CA ALA A 224 14.26 -6.17 -25.14
C ALA A 224 12.87 -6.83 -25.08
N GLU A 225 12.40 -7.07 -23.88
CA GLU A 225 11.02 -7.45 -23.62
C GLU A 225 10.32 -6.32 -22.85
N THR A 226 9.07 -6.03 -23.23
CA THR A 226 8.21 -5.11 -22.48
C THR A 226 6.96 -5.83 -22.04
N ASN A 227 6.44 -5.47 -20.89
CA ASN A 227 5.26 -6.13 -20.34
C ASN A 227 4.13 -5.16 -19.94
N GLY A 228 4.14 -3.96 -20.49
CA GLY A 228 3.05 -3.00 -20.35
C GLY A 228 3.03 -2.35 -18.98
N CYS A 229 4.20 -1.99 -18.46
CA CYS A 229 4.36 -1.39 -17.14
C CYS A 229 5.16 -0.09 -17.13
N ALA A 230 5.21 0.62 -18.28
CA ALA A 230 5.82 1.93 -18.36
C ALA A 230 4.96 2.98 -17.65
N VAL A 231 5.60 3.80 -16.82
CA VAL A 231 4.98 4.94 -16.14
C VAL A 231 5.63 6.24 -16.59
N ARG A 232 4.83 7.32 -16.63
CA ARG A 232 5.30 8.68 -16.91
C ARG A 232 4.85 9.61 -15.79
N GLY A 233 5.75 10.40 -15.26
CA GLY A 233 5.42 11.46 -14.31
C GLY A 233 4.66 12.64 -14.97
N SER A 234 4.89 12.87 -16.28
CA SER A 234 4.21 13.88 -17.10
C SER A 234 4.36 13.57 -18.59
N HIS A 235 3.65 14.31 -19.44
CA HIS A 235 3.82 14.22 -20.90
C HIS A 235 5.22 14.61 -21.38
N GLN A 236 5.97 15.39 -20.61
CA GLN A 236 7.33 15.83 -20.92
C GLN A 236 8.41 14.89 -20.35
N SER A 237 8.04 14.01 -19.41
CA SER A 237 8.98 13.08 -18.80
C SER A 237 9.20 11.84 -19.66
N PRO A 238 10.43 11.33 -19.77
CA PRO A 238 10.66 10.04 -20.37
C PRO A 238 9.94 8.94 -19.56
N PRO A 239 9.44 7.88 -20.23
CA PRO A 239 8.88 6.74 -19.52
C PRO A 239 9.97 5.98 -18.75
N GLY A 240 9.57 5.32 -17.69
CA GLY A 240 10.40 4.39 -16.94
C GLY A 240 9.58 3.21 -16.46
N THR A 241 10.24 2.14 -16.05
CA THR A 241 9.57 0.96 -15.52
C THR A 241 8.92 1.27 -14.16
N GLY A 242 7.65 0.89 -13.99
CA GLY A 242 6.90 1.00 -12.73
C GLY A 242 5.90 -0.12 -12.57
N CYS A 243 5.20 -0.11 -11.44
CA CYS A 243 4.07 -1.00 -11.19
C CYS A 243 2.75 -0.32 -11.57
N ALA A 244 1.75 -1.12 -11.87
CA ALA A 244 0.36 -0.68 -11.93
C ALA A 244 -0.30 -0.90 -10.55
N ASP A 245 -1.04 -2.00 -10.37
CA ASP A 245 -1.71 -2.36 -9.13
C ASP A 245 -1.04 -3.62 -8.55
N LEU A 246 -0.02 -3.40 -7.71
CA LEU A 246 0.80 -4.46 -7.13
C LEU A 246 0.07 -5.11 -5.94
N GLN A 247 -0.09 -6.42 -5.99
CA GLN A 247 -0.83 -7.21 -5.02
C GLN A 247 0.06 -8.27 -4.39
N MET A 248 0.06 -8.36 -3.06
CA MET A 248 0.60 -9.51 -2.33
C MET A 248 -0.56 -10.41 -1.93
N VAL A 249 -0.49 -11.66 -2.31
CA VAL A 249 -1.51 -12.68 -2.04
C VAL A 249 -0.86 -13.93 -1.45
N SER A 250 -1.63 -14.68 -0.65
CA SER A 250 -1.18 -15.96 -0.10
C SER A 250 -2.04 -17.09 -0.65
N SER A 251 -1.43 -18.23 -0.93
CA SER A 251 -2.15 -19.48 -1.22
C SER A 251 -2.76 -20.13 0.03
N MET A 252 -2.29 -19.75 1.21
CA MET A 252 -2.88 -20.13 2.48
C MET A 252 -4.14 -19.32 2.75
N LYS A 253 -5.03 -19.87 3.57
CA LYS A 253 -6.21 -19.13 4.02
C LYS A 253 -5.75 -17.96 4.89
N SER A 254 -6.21 -16.77 4.56
CA SER A 254 -6.03 -15.58 5.41
C SER A 254 -6.66 -15.78 6.79
N SER A 255 -6.12 -15.14 7.79
CA SER A 255 -6.52 -15.26 9.19
C SER A 255 -7.19 -13.97 9.67
N SER A 256 -8.18 -14.10 10.56
CA SER A 256 -8.71 -12.93 11.27
C SER A 256 -7.63 -12.31 12.17
N GLN A 257 -7.79 -11.04 12.50
CA GLN A 257 -6.86 -10.35 13.41
C GLN A 257 -6.73 -11.11 14.74
N ASP A 258 -7.82 -11.61 15.33
CA ASP A 258 -7.78 -12.37 16.58
C ASP A 258 -6.94 -13.64 16.44
N ALA A 259 -7.10 -14.41 15.34
CA ALA A 259 -6.30 -15.60 15.09
C ALA A 259 -4.81 -15.28 14.92
N LEU A 260 -4.49 -14.11 14.35
CA LEU A 260 -3.13 -13.63 14.21
C LEU A 260 -2.54 -13.22 15.57
N LEU A 261 -3.31 -12.57 16.42
CA LEU A 261 -2.89 -12.22 17.78
C LEU A 261 -2.65 -13.45 18.64
N GLU A 262 -3.54 -14.45 18.57
CA GLU A 262 -3.36 -15.74 19.27
C GLU A 262 -2.09 -16.44 18.84
N ARG A 263 -1.79 -16.44 17.53
CA ARG A 263 -0.54 -17.03 16.99
C ARG A 263 0.71 -16.26 17.41
N MET A 264 0.64 -14.94 17.45
CA MET A 264 1.74 -14.08 17.82
C MET A 264 2.12 -14.26 19.29
N GLU A 265 1.15 -14.58 20.17
CA GLU A 265 1.29 -14.65 21.60
C GLU A 265 1.81 -13.34 22.21
N ASP A 266 3.11 -13.05 22.05
CA ASP A 266 3.77 -11.84 22.55
C ASP A 266 4.39 -11.05 21.40
N GLY A 267 4.08 -9.76 21.32
CA GLY A 267 4.56 -8.91 20.24
C GLY A 267 3.99 -7.50 20.25
N TYR A 268 3.96 -6.91 19.07
CA TYR A 268 3.46 -5.55 18.90
C TYR A 268 2.56 -5.44 17.67
N ILE A 269 1.54 -4.59 17.74
CA ILE A 269 0.78 -4.12 16.58
C ILE A 269 1.32 -2.76 16.18
N VAL A 270 1.78 -2.63 14.94
CA VAL A 270 2.19 -1.36 14.33
C VAL A 270 1.12 -0.91 13.34
N HIS A 271 0.42 0.16 13.68
CA HIS A 271 -0.63 0.72 12.82
C HIS A 271 -0.13 1.86 11.95
N SER A 272 0.85 2.63 12.42
CA SER A 272 1.34 3.78 11.66
C SER A 272 2.84 3.97 11.89
N VAL A 273 3.53 4.35 10.81
CA VAL A 273 4.97 4.60 10.81
C VAL A 273 5.31 5.94 10.17
N MET A 274 6.36 6.58 10.66
CA MET A 274 6.96 7.78 10.07
C MET A 274 8.37 7.49 9.57
N GLY A 275 8.74 8.10 8.46
CA GLY A 275 10.09 7.98 7.91
C GLY A 275 10.27 6.84 6.91
N ALA A 276 9.21 6.17 6.45
CA ALA A 276 9.30 5.10 5.44
C ALA A 276 10.05 5.51 4.16
N HIS A 277 10.02 6.81 3.80
CA HIS A 277 10.76 7.35 2.65
C HIS A 277 12.29 7.26 2.78
N THR A 278 12.81 6.95 3.97
CA THR A 278 14.25 6.73 4.20
C THR A 278 14.67 5.27 4.01
N ALA A 279 13.73 4.36 3.77
CA ALA A 279 14.03 2.96 3.49
C ALA A 279 14.90 2.84 2.24
N ASN A 280 15.83 1.90 2.25
CA ASN A 280 16.72 1.66 1.13
C ASN A 280 16.10 0.65 0.15
N PRO A 281 15.66 1.06 -1.04
CA PRO A 281 15.00 0.16 -1.98
C PRO A 281 15.96 -0.85 -2.64
N THR A 282 17.27 -0.65 -2.53
CA THR A 282 18.28 -1.56 -3.09
C THR A 282 18.61 -2.71 -2.13
N SER A 283 18.73 -2.43 -0.83
CA SER A 283 19.06 -3.45 0.18
C SER A 283 17.83 -4.00 0.91
N GLY A 284 16.72 -3.26 0.92
CA GLY A 284 15.53 -3.58 1.71
C GLY A 284 15.61 -3.14 3.17
N ASP A 285 16.70 -2.47 3.58
CA ASP A 285 16.85 -1.97 4.95
C ASP A 285 15.95 -0.78 5.22
N PHE A 286 15.38 -0.76 6.41
CA PHE A 286 14.56 0.35 6.87
C PHE A 286 14.82 0.68 8.34
N SER A 287 14.60 1.93 8.69
CA SER A 287 14.55 2.40 10.07
C SER A 287 13.50 3.49 10.15
N VAL A 288 12.40 3.21 10.83
CA VAL A 288 11.24 4.10 10.94
C VAL A 288 10.88 4.31 12.39
N THR A 289 10.10 5.34 12.66
CA THR A 289 9.52 5.56 13.98
C THR A 289 8.04 5.15 13.93
N THR A 290 7.60 4.36 14.90
CA THR A 290 6.18 4.02 15.05
C THR A 290 5.44 5.21 15.62
N SER A 291 4.36 5.64 14.98
CA SER A 291 3.47 6.69 15.55
C SER A 291 2.32 6.07 16.33
N THR A 292 1.91 4.86 15.96
CA THR A 292 0.87 4.10 16.65
C THR A 292 1.35 2.69 16.85
N LEU A 293 1.57 2.32 18.11
CA LEU A 293 2.13 1.05 18.55
C LEU A 293 1.35 0.50 19.73
N LEU A 294 0.90 -0.75 19.67
CA LEU A 294 0.24 -1.44 20.77
C LEU A 294 1.08 -2.66 21.21
N ARG A 295 1.16 -2.89 22.52
CA ARG A 295 1.76 -4.11 23.10
C ARG A 295 0.74 -5.23 23.15
N VAL A 296 1.18 -6.44 22.80
CA VAL A 296 0.41 -7.69 22.88
C VAL A 296 1.15 -8.66 23.80
N GLU A 297 0.42 -9.28 24.74
CA GLU A 297 0.91 -10.37 25.59
C GLU A 297 -0.15 -11.45 25.71
N GLY A 298 0.25 -12.71 25.57
CA GLY A 298 -0.66 -13.86 25.60
C GLY A 298 -1.79 -13.73 24.57
N GLY A 299 -1.54 -13.14 23.40
CA GLY A 299 -2.53 -12.92 22.36
C GLY A 299 -3.54 -11.79 22.65
N GLN A 300 -3.34 -11.00 23.72
CA GLN A 300 -4.23 -9.92 24.10
C GLN A 300 -3.54 -8.56 24.01
N ILE A 301 -4.26 -7.55 23.52
CA ILE A 301 -3.78 -6.18 23.49
C ILE A 301 -3.77 -5.63 24.92
N LEU A 302 -2.59 -5.26 25.43
CA LEU A 302 -2.44 -4.67 26.76
C LEU A 302 -2.67 -3.16 26.75
N GLY A 303 -2.24 -2.48 25.70
CA GLY A 303 -2.39 -1.04 25.58
C GLY A 303 -1.35 -0.41 24.67
N PRO A 304 -1.45 0.90 24.44
CA PRO A 304 -0.52 1.62 23.59
C PRO A 304 0.84 1.78 24.29
N VAL A 305 1.86 1.84 23.46
CA VAL A 305 3.24 2.09 23.87
C VAL A 305 3.65 3.45 23.32
N LYS A 306 4.51 4.16 24.05
CA LYS A 306 5.12 5.37 23.52
C LYS A 306 5.86 5.06 22.23
N GLN A 307 5.98 6.08 21.39
CA GLN A 307 6.71 6.03 20.14
C GLN A 307 8.03 5.28 20.28
N ALA A 308 8.27 4.30 19.39
CA ALA A 308 9.47 3.48 19.37
C ALA A 308 10.09 3.44 17.97
N GLY A 309 11.38 3.11 17.89
CA GLY A 309 12.06 2.82 16.64
C GLY A 309 11.72 1.40 16.17
N LEU A 310 11.41 1.24 14.90
CA LEU A 310 11.28 -0.05 14.22
C LEU A 310 12.29 -0.09 13.08
N SER A 311 13.22 -1.02 13.15
CA SER A 311 14.23 -1.19 12.10
C SER A 311 14.40 -2.64 11.71
N GLY A 312 14.78 -2.87 10.47
CA GLY A 312 14.98 -4.22 9.96
C GLY A 312 15.31 -4.24 8.48
N ASN A 313 15.20 -5.42 7.90
CA ASN A 313 15.34 -5.63 6.47
C ASN A 313 14.07 -6.29 5.92
N LEU A 314 13.37 -5.60 5.03
CA LEU A 314 12.07 -6.05 4.53
C LEU A 314 12.20 -7.32 3.67
N ALA A 315 13.29 -7.47 2.90
CA ALA A 315 13.51 -8.68 2.12
C ALA A 315 13.66 -9.91 3.00
N LYS A 316 14.39 -9.78 4.13
CA LYS A 316 14.54 -10.85 5.11
C LYS A 316 13.22 -11.16 5.82
N ALA A 317 12.49 -10.13 6.25
CA ALA A 317 11.21 -10.29 6.93
C ALA A 317 10.19 -11.02 6.04
N LEU A 318 10.05 -10.61 4.78
CA LEU A 318 9.10 -11.21 3.84
C LEU A 318 9.48 -12.64 3.36
N SER A 319 10.71 -13.08 3.57
CA SER A 319 11.17 -14.44 3.22
C SER A 319 11.02 -15.46 4.36
N GLN A 320 10.56 -15.02 5.53
CA GLN A 320 10.35 -15.86 6.70
C GLN A 320 8.87 -16.25 6.85
N ASP A 321 8.47 -16.68 8.04
CA ASP A 321 7.09 -17.00 8.34
C ASP A 321 6.23 -15.73 8.37
N VAL A 322 5.48 -15.48 7.30
CA VAL A 322 4.58 -14.35 7.12
C VAL A 322 3.15 -14.84 6.99
N TYR A 323 2.24 -14.20 7.69
CA TYR A 323 0.82 -14.53 7.65
C TYR A 323 0.03 -13.29 7.22
N LEU A 324 -0.88 -13.46 6.25
CA LEU A 324 -1.75 -12.37 5.79
C LEU A 324 -3.08 -12.38 6.55
N GLY A 325 -3.52 -11.19 6.94
CA GLY A 325 -4.86 -10.96 7.44
C GLY A 325 -5.93 -11.07 6.36
N ASP A 326 -7.20 -11.19 6.77
CA ASP A 326 -8.35 -11.29 5.89
C ASP A 326 -8.94 -9.92 5.51
N ASP A 327 -8.47 -8.84 6.11
CA ASP A 327 -8.85 -7.47 5.82
C ASP A 327 -7.97 -6.85 4.72
N VAL A 328 -8.20 -7.24 3.50
CA VAL A 328 -7.48 -6.70 2.33
C VAL A 328 -7.92 -5.26 2.06
N ARG A 329 -6.97 -4.35 1.95
CA ARG A 329 -7.20 -2.96 1.58
C ARG A 329 -6.43 -2.57 0.33
N ILE A 330 -7.02 -1.70 -0.49
CA ILE A 330 -6.36 -1.07 -1.63
C ILE A 330 -5.87 0.30 -1.19
N GLN A 331 -4.55 0.47 -1.11
CA GLN A 331 -3.92 1.71 -0.72
C GLN A 331 -3.02 2.23 -1.84
N GLY A 332 -3.34 3.41 -2.36
CA GLY A 332 -2.59 3.93 -3.49
C GLY A 332 -2.68 3.00 -4.70
N SER A 333 -1.54 2.59 -5.23
CA SER A 333 -1.41 1.60 -6.30
C SER A 333 -1.16 0.18 -5.78
N TYR A 334 -1.34 -0.06 -4.48
CA TYR A 334 -1.01 -1.33 -3.84
C TYR A 334 -2.19 -1.89 -3.09
N SER A 335 -2.30 -3.20 -3.06
CA SER A 335 -3.22 -3.91 -2.17
C SER A 335 -2.42 -4.79 -1.21
N SER A 336 -2.71 -4.68 0.07
CA SER A 336 -2.11 -5.50 1.11
C SER A 336 -3.15 -5.82 2.19
N GLY A 337 -3.07 -7.00 2.75
CA GLY A 337 -3.73 -7.33 4.01
C GLY A 337 -2.85 -6.95 5.19
N ASN A 338 -3.33 -7.15 6.40
CA ASN A 338 -2.49 -7.09 7.58
C ASN A 338 -1.39 -8.17 7.50
N MET A 339 -0.18 -7.82 7.87
CA MET A 339 0.98 -8.72 7.82
C MET A 339 1.59 -8.93 9.20
N HIS A 340 2.12 -10.13 9.40
CA HIS A 340 2.84 -10.56 10.60
C HIS A 340 4.26 -10.93 10.29
#